data_f9fb556a5972035d10ef3168e4a0f080
#
_entry.id   f9fb556a5972035d10ef3168e4a0f080
#
_cell.length_a   1.000
_cell.length_b   1.000
_cell.length_c   1.000
_cell.angle_alpha   90.00
_cell.angle_beta   90.00
_cell.angle_gamma   90.00
#
_symmetry.space_group_name_H-M   'P 1'
#
loop_
_entity.id
_entity.type
_entity.pdbx_description
1 polymer ?
#
loop_
_entity_poly.entity_id
_entity_poly.type
_entity_poly.pdbx_seq_one_letter_code
_entity_poly.pdbx_strand_id
1 'polypeptide(L)'
;MRCVRAEYTASGVVLELSEKPIVIDAMVDGGKASGGPPIGPALGPTGVNIFQVVTKINEVTQAFAGLKVPVKITVNPNDKSFEVEVGTPPTSALILKEIGAEKGSGEPNTTFVGNLTIDQMKAIAKGKADDLSALTMKTAAMIISGTCSQMGVKIEGKTAKEFQAEVREGIWDAQLDEPLRE
;
A
#
# COMPACT_ATOMS: atom_id res chain seq x y z
N MET A 1 -13.30 -33.34 -4.29
CA MET A 1 -13.35 -34.20 -3.10
C MET A 1 -12.13 -35.13 -3.12
N ARG A 2 -11.09 -34.81 -2.35
CA ARG A 2 -9.97 -35.74 -2.12
C ARG A 2 -9.98 -36.06 -0.64
N CYS A 3 -10.38 -37.31 -0.33
CA CYS A 3 -10.30 -37.89 1.01
C CYS A 3 -8.84 -37.97 1.44
N VAL A 4 -8.51 -37.34 2.56
CA VAL A 4 -7.25 -37.53 3.26
C VAL A 4 -7.38 -38.83 4.03
N ARG A 5 -6.57 -39.81 3.64
CA ARG A 5 -6.48 -41.14 4.25
C ARG A 5 -5.64 -41.01 5.52
N ALA A 6 -6.24 -41.25 6.66
CA ALA A 6 -5.54 -41.36 7.92
C ALA A 6 -4.84 -42.73 7.98
N GLU A 7 -3.50 -42.76 8.02
CA GLU A 7 -2.77 -43.96 8.34
C GLU A 7 -2.53 -44.02 9.85
N TYR A 8 -3.06 -45.07 10.45
CA TYR A 8 -2.94 -45.36 11.88
C TYR A 8 -1.65 -46.16 12.12
N THR A 9 -0.65 -45.56 12.71
CA THR A 9 0.49 -46.27 13.28
C THR A 9 0.53 -46.09 14.79
N ALA A 10 0.53 -47.24 15.50
CA ALA A 10 0.52 -47.32 16.95
C ALA A 10 1.87 -46.87 17.55
N SER A 11 2.10 -45.58 17.64
CA SER A 11 3.10 -44.99 18.49
C SER A 11 2.92 -43.46 18.46
N GLY A 12 2.26 -42.93 19.50
CA GLY A 12 2.25 -41.50 19.82
C GLY A 12 1.86 -40.56 18.67
N VAL A 13 0.57 -40.57 18.29
CA VAL A 13 0.07 -39.55 17.34
C VAL A 13 0.03 -38.21 18.05
N VAL A 14 1.06 -37.44 17.89
CA VAL A 14 0.97 -35.98 18.01
C VAL A 14 0.25 -35.52 16.74
N LEU A 15 -1.05 -35.33 16.83
CA LEU A 15 -1.78 -34.54 15.84
C LEU A 15 -1.23 -33.12 15.91
N GLU A 16 -0.20 -32.83 15.14
CA GLU A 16 0.09 -31.46 14.75
C GLU A 16 -1.08 -30.99 13.91
N LEU A 17 -2.10 -30.44 14.58
CA LEU A 17 -3.02 -29.53 13.98
C LEU A 17 -2.18 -28.32 13.57
N SER A 18 -1.58 -28.38 12.39
CA SER A 18 -0.98 -27.21 11.76
C SER A 18 -2.14 -26.29 11.38
N GLU A 19 -2.61 -25.52 12.36
CA GLU A 19 -3.50 -24.42 12.07
C GLU A 19 -2.71 -23.47 11.19
N LYS A 20 -3.23 -23.23 9.99
CA LYS A 20 -2.62 -22.34 9.02
C LYS A 20 -2.39 -20.98 9.67
N PRO A 21 -1.27 -20.32 9.41
CA PRO A 21 -1.05 -18.98 9.93
C PRO A 21 -2.21 -18.08 9.50
N ILE A 22 -2.75 -17.34 10.44
CA ILE A 22 -3.85 -16.40 10.20
C ILE A 22 -3.20 -15.11 9.69
N VAL A 23 -3.53 -14.75 8.45
CA VAL A 23 -3.05 -13.51 7.82
C VAL A 23 -4.16 -12.46 7.93
N ILE A 24 -3.83 -11.32 8.50
CA ILE A 24 -4.74 -10.20 8.71
C ILE A 24 -4.18 -8.99 7.97
N ASP A 25 -4.93 -8.48 7.01
CA ASP A 25 -4.60 -7.25 6.29
C ASP A 25 -5.35 -6.09 6.94
N ALA A 26 -4.62 -5.07 7.38
CA ALA A 26 -5.19 -3.88 8.01
C ALA A 26 -4.55 -2.60 7.47
N MET A 27 -5.37 -1.54 7.35
CA MET A 27 -4.87 -0.19 7.04
C MET A 27 -4.67 0.57 8.33
N VAL A 28 -3.45 1.04 8.57
CA VAL A 28 -3.09 1.78 9.77
C VAL A 28 -2.49 3.14 9.44
N ASP A 29 -2.66 4.10 10.34
CA ASP A 29 -1.97 5.38 10.23
C ASP A 29 -0.51 5.21 10.68
N GLY A 30 0.43 5.55 9.81
CA GLY A 30 1.86 5.40 10.07
C GLY A 30 2.30 6.10 11.36
N GLY A 31 2.96 5.35 12.25
CA GLY A 31 3.44 5.83 13.55
C GLY A 31 2.36 6.12 14.59
N LYS A 32 1.08 5.90 14.28
CA LYS A 32 -0.08 6.14 15.18
C LYS A 32 -1.07 4.96 15.18
N ALA A 33 -0.59 3.75 14.93
CA ALA A 33 -1.43 2.56 15.05
C ALA A 33 -1.92 2.41 16.49
N SER A 34 -3.20 2.12 16.67
CA SER A 34 -3.83 1.87 17.95
C SER A 34 -4.43 0.46 18.02
N GLY A 35 -4.55 -0.09 19.23
CA GLY A 35 -5.21 -1.40 19.44
C GLY A 35 -6.72 -1.40 19.25
N GLY A 36 -7.30 -0.28 18.77
CA GLY A 36 -8.70 -0.18 18.40
C GLY A 36 -9.01 -0.83 17.05
N PRO A 37 -10.23 -0.60 16.48
CA PRO A 37 -10.56 -1.04 15.14
C PRO A 37 -9.60 -0.41 14.10
N PRO A 38 -9.09 -1.17 13.08
CA PRO A 38 -9.47 -2.54 12.73
C PRO A 38 -8.64 -3.65 13.41
N ILE A 39 -7.57 -3.35 14.12
CA ILE A 39 -6.59 -4.33 14.62
C ILE A 39 -7.17 -5.17 15.78
N GLY A 40 -7.82 -4.51 16.76
CA GLY A 40 -8.32 -5.18 17.97
C GLY A 40 -9.28 -6.34 17.70
N PRO A 41 -10.38 -6.14 16.95
CA PRO A 41 -11.31 -7.21 16.62
C PRO A 41 -10.68 -8.34 15.80
N ALA A 42 -9.70 -8.03 14.95
CA ALA A 42 -9.05 -9.01 14.09
C ALA A 42 -8.05 -9.89 14.86
N LEU A 43 -7.32 -9.32 15.83
CA LEU A 43 -6.36 -10.04 16.66
C LEU A 43 -6.97 -10.66 17.93
N GLY A 44 -8.15 -10.19 18.36
CA GLY A 44 -8.80 -10.70 19.57
C GLY A 44 -8.93 -12.21 19.63
N PRO A 45 -9.43 -12.89 18.58
CA PRO A 45 -9.56 -14.35 18.55
C PRO A 45 -8.24 -15.13 18.59
N THR A 46 -7.12 -14.49 18.19
CA THR A 46 -5.82 -15.17 18.09
C THR A 46 -5.07 -15.27 19.43
N GLY A 47 -5.52 -14.52 20.46
CA GLY A 47 -4.92 -14.54 21.78
C GLY A 47 -3.48 -13.99 21.87
N VAL A 48 -3.04 -13.25 20.85
CA VAL A 48 -1.74 -12.56 20.82
C VAL A 48 -1.82 -11.24 21.58
N ASN A 49 -0.70 -10.81 22.17
CA ASN A 49 -0.65 -9.54 22.87
C ASN A 49 -0.72 -8.36 21.90
N ILE A 50 -1.90 -7.72 21.83
CA ILE A 50 -2.19 -6.59 20.93
C ILE A 50 -1.19 -5.44 21.12
N PHE A 51 -0.75 -5.16 22.34
CA PHE A 51 0.20 -4.07 22.61
C PHE A 51 1.55 -4.30 21.97
N GLN A 52 2.06 -5.52 21.99
CA GLN A 52 3.34 -5.85 21.35
C GLN A 52 3.25 -5.72 19.82
N VAL A 53 2.14 -6.18 19.24
CA VAL A 53 1.89 -6.04 17.80
C VAL A 53 1.81 -4.56 17.41
N VAL A 54 1.06 -3.76 18.13
CA VAL A 54 0.90 -2.31 17.86
C VAL A 54 2.23 -1.56 18.02
N THR A 55 3.03 -1.89 19.03
CA THR A 55 4.36 -1.28 19.21
C THR A 55 5.25 -1.59 18.03
N LYS A 56 5.28 -2.86 17.60
CA LYS A 56 6.06 -3.29 16.43
C LYS A 56 5.60 -2.61 15.14
N ILE A 57 4.29 -2.51 14.92
CA ILE A 57 3.72 -1.78 13.79
C ILE A 57 4.19 -0.32 13.81
N ASN A 58 4.09 0.36 14.95
CA ASN A 58 4.50 1.76 15.06
C ASN A 58 5.99 1.95 14.79
N GLU A 59 6.85 1.05 15.26
CA GLU A 59 8.29 1.08 14.99
C GLU A 59 8.58 0.99 13.48
N VAL A 60 7.97 0.02 12.80
CA VAL A 60 8.24 -0.22 11.37
C VAL A 60 7.57 0.84 10.48
N THR A 61 6.40 1.37 10.89
CA THR A 61 5.67 2.38 10.11
C THR A 61 6.09 3.82 10.43
N GLN A 62 7.06 4.04 11.31
CA GLN A 62 7.50 5.39 11.70
C GLN A 62 8.05 6.19 10.50
N ALA A 63 8.65 5.52 9.53
CA ALA A 63 9.12 6.13 8.28
C ALA A 63 7.97 6.70 7.42
N PHE A 64 6.75 6.20 7.61
CA PHE A 64 5.54 6.59 6.87
C PHE A 64 4.56 7.40 7.72
N ALA A 65 5.07 8.15 8.70
CA ALA A 65 4.25 8.96 9.58
C ALA A 65 3.30 9.89 8.79
N GLY A 66 2.01 9.86 9.17
CA GLY A 66 0.96 10.66 8.52
C GLY A 66 0.36 10.08 7.24
N LEU A 67 0.83 8.90 6.79
CA LEU A 67 0.24 8.17 5.68
C LEU A 67 -0.53 6.95 6.16
N LYS A 68 -1.58 6.58 5.43
CA LYS A 68 -2.24 5.28 5.62
C LYS A 68 -1.45 4.20 4.91
N VAL A 69 -0.98 3.23 5.68
CA VAL A 69 -0.12 2.15 5.19
C VAL A 69 -0.83 0.82 5.38
N PRO A 70 -0.87 -0.05 4.36
CA PRO A 70 -1.35 -1.41 4.53
C PRO A 70 -0.32 -2.23 5.30
N VAL A 71 -0.76 -2.90 6.34
CA VAL A 71 0.06 -3.80 7.17
C VAL A 71 -0.53 -5.19 7.11
N LYS A 72 0.31 -6.16 6.82
CA LYS A 72 -0.03 -7.57 6.85
C LYS A 72 0.56 -8.19 8.11
N ILE A 73 -0.31 -8.73 8.95
CA ILE A 73 0.04 -9.37 10.21
C ILE A 73 -0.20 -10.86 10.06
N THR A 74 0.87 -11.64 10.07
CA THR A 74 0.80 -13.10 10.06
C THR A 74 0.94 -13.60 11.49
N VAL A 75 -0.09 -14.28 11.99
CA VAL A 75 -0.13 -14.80 13.35
C VAL A 75 -0.15 -16.32 13.33
N ASN A 76 0.74 -16.94 14.07
CA ASN A 76 0.72 -18.38 14.35
C ASN A 76 0.00 -18.63 15.67
N PRO A 77 -1.18 -19.27 15.67
CA PRO A 77 -1.97 -19.48 16.87
C PRO A 77 -1.30 -20.43 17.88
N ASN A 78 -0.46 -21.34 17.40
CA ASN A 78 0.21 -22.34 18.25
C ASN A 78 1.29 -21.71 19.13
N ASP A 79 2.17 -20.91 18.53
CA ASP A 79 3.34 -20.30 19.20
C ASP A 79 3.04 -18.89 19.71
N LYS A 80 1.85 -18.34 19.39
CA LYS A 80 1.52 -16.94 19.62
C LYS A 80 2.57 -15.98 19.06
N SER A 81 3.34 -16.44 18.09
CA SER A 81 4.28 -15.62 17.34
C SER A 81 3.53 -14.81 16.29
N PHE A 82 4.01 -13.61 16.04
CA PHE A 82 3.47 -12.74 15.00
C PHE A 82 4.60 -12.15 14.15
N GLU A 83 4.32 -12.00 12.89
CA GLU A 83 5.18 -11.34 11.92
C GLU A 83 4.42 -10.17 11.30
N VAL A 84 5.10 -9.03 11.19
CA VAL A 84 4.50 -7.80 10.66
C VAL A 84 5.24 -7.41 9.39
N GLU A 85 4.55 -7.49 8.28
CA GLU A 85 5.00 -6.98 6.99
C GLU A 85 4.29 -5.67 6.69
N VAL A 86 5.06 -4.65 6.34
CA VAL A 86 4.53 -3.33 5.96
C VAL A 86 4.56 -3.21 4.45
N GLY A 87 3.39 -3.02 3.87
CA GLY A 87 3.28 -2.76 2.44
C GLY A 87 3.57 -1.30 2.10
N THR A 88 3.75 -1.02 0.83
CA THR A 88 3.93 0.35 0.35
C THR A 88 2.62 1.14 0.43
N PRO A 89 2.67 2.42 0.81
CA PRO A 89 1.47 3.24 0.86
C PRO A 89 0.82 3.37 -0.53
N PRO A 90 -0.51 3.47 -0.61
CA PRO A 90 -1.19 3.63 -1.90
C PRO A 90 -0.76 4.92 -2.59
N THR A 91 -0.72 4.90 -3.92
CA THR A 91 -0.31 6.07 -4.74
C THR A 91 -1.12 7.31 -4.41
N SER A 92 -2.41 7.15 -4.11
CA SER A 92 -3.29 8.24 -3.69
C SER A 92 -2.81 8.94 -2.41
N ALA A 93 -2.34 8.19 -1.42
CA ALA A 93 -1.83 8.76 -0.18
C ALA A 93 -0.52 9.54 -0.41
N LEU A 94 0.35 9.05 -1.29
CA LEU A 94 1.58 9.75 -1.67
C LEU A 94 1.28 11.06 -2.41
N ILE A 95 0.33 11.04 -3.35
CA ILE A 95 -0.10 12.24 -4.08
C ILE A 95 -0.66 13.28 -3.10
N LEU A 96 -1.54 12.88 -2.18
CA LEU A 96 -2.10 13.81 -1.17
C LEU A 96 -1.02 14.41 -0.28
N LYS A 97 -0.03 13.64 0.11
CA LYS A 97 1.10 14.12 0.92
C LYS A 97 1.91 15.18 0.16
N GLU A 98 2.23 14.94 -1.10
CA GLU A 98 3.00 15.86 -1.93
C GLU A 98 2.25 17.18 -2.19
N ILE A 99 0.94 17.13 -2.32
CA ILE A 99 0.09 18.31 -2.52
C ILE A 99 -0.24 19.00 -1.18
N GLY A 100 -0.08 18.32 -0.06
CA GLY A 100 -0.46 18.81 1.27
C GLY A 100 -1.97 18.82 1.51
N ALA A 101 -2.74 17.98 0.80
CA ALA A 101 -4.19 17.86 0.94
C ALA A 101 -4.56 16.67 1.83
N GLU A 102 -5.59 16.84 2.67
CA GLU A 102 -6.08 15.75 3.53
C GLU A 102 -6.91 14.73 2.77
N LYS A 103 -7.66 15.18 1.75
CA LYS A 103 -8.58 14.34 0.98
C LYS A 103 -8.58 14.75 -0.50
N GLY A 104 -8.85 13.78 -1.37
CA GLY A 104 -9.13 14.01 -2.77
C GLY A 104 -10.51 14.66 -2.99
N SER A 105 -10.75 15.15 -4.21
CA SER A 105 -12.03 15.74 -4.60
C SER A 105 -13.16 14.71 -4.58
N GLY A 106 -14.32 15.09 -4.10
CA GLY A 106 -15.57 14.34 -4.27
C GLY A 106 -16.12 14.41 -5.70
N GLU A 107 -15.76 15.46 -6.43
CA GLU A 107 -16.15 15.70 -7.83
C GLU A 107 -14.90 15.97 -8.69
N PRO A 108 -14.12 14.95 -9.05
CA PRO A 108 -12.79 15.11 -9.65
C PRO A 108 -12.79 15.78 -11.03
N ASN A 109 -13.95 15.82 -11.70
CA ASN A 109 -14.07 16.44 -13.03
C ASN A 109 -14.36 17.96 -12.98
N THR A 110 -14.92 18.43 -11.87
CA THR A 110 -15.35 19.83 -11.69
C THR A 110 -14.49 20.56 -10.67
N THR A 111 -14.14 19.89 -9.58
CA THR A 111 -13.42 20.50 -8.47
C THR A 111 -12.03 19.92 -8.38
N PHE A 112 -11.01 20.76 -8.54
CA PHE A 112 -9.62 20.35 -8.41
C PHE A 112 -9.07 20.71 -7.02
N VAL A 113 -8.38 19.77 -6.38
CA VAL A 113 -7.87 19.92 -4.99
C VAL A 113 -6.43 20.43 -4.97
N GLY A 114 -5.68 20.20 -6.04
CA GLY A 114 -4.28 20.59 -6.07
C GLY A 114 -3.63 20.43 -7.44
N ASN A 115 -2.35 20.78 -7.49
CA ASN A 115 -1.52 20.67 -8.69
C ASN A 115 -0.26 19.89 -8.33
N LEU A 116 0.05 18.86 -9.11
CA LEU A 116 1.23 18.02 -8.98
C LEU A 116 2.26 18.46 -10.02
N THR A 117 3.51 18.67 -9.61
CA THR A 117 4.61 18.91 -10.53
C THR A 117 5.21 17.61 -11.07
N ILE A 118 5.93 17.70 -12.20
CA ILE A 118 6.57 16.53 -12.79
C ILE A 118 7.64 15.94 -11.88
N ASP A 119 8.38 16.78 -11.16
CA ASP A 119 9.42 16.33 -10.23
C ASP A 119 8.83 15.54 -9.06
N GLN A 120 7.71 16.00 -8.49
CA GLN A 120 6.97 15.27 -7.47
C GLN A 120 6.41 13.93 -8.03
N MET A 121 5.91 13.95 -9.27
CA MET A 121 5.45 12.73 -9.93
C MET A 121 6.58 11.72 -10.11
N LYS A 122 7.79 12.15 -10.49
CA LYS A 122 8.99 11.31 -10.58
C LYS A 122 9.38 10.73 -9.22
N ALA A 123 9.33 11.53 -8.16
CA ALA A 123 9.62 11.07 -6.80
C ALA A 123 8.65 9.96 -6.36
N ILE A 124 7.35 10.13 -6.63
CA ILE A 124 6.33 9.10 -6.36
C ILE A 124 6.60 7.83 -7.20
N ALA A 125 6.92 8.00 -8.49
CA ALA A 125 7.21 6.88 -9.39
C ALA A 125 8.42 6.07 -8.93
N LYS A 126 9.51 6.73 -8.54
CA LYS A 126 10.71 6.09 -7.98
C LYS A 126 10.42 5.38 -6.66
N GLY A 127 9.64 6.01 -5.78
CA GLY A 127 9.24 5.39 -4.50
C GLY A 127 8.33 4.18 -4.63
N LYS A 128 7.70 3.98 -5.79
CA LYS A 128 6.81 2.85 -6.08
C LYS A 128 7.26 2.00 -7.26
N ALA A 129 8.51 2.08 -7.65
CA ALA A 129 9.02 1.36 -8.81
C ALA A 129 8.72 -0.15 -8.78
N ASP A 130 8.76 -0.76 -7.58
CA ASP A 130 8.52 -2.20 -7.40
C ASP A 130 7.05 -2.59 -7.56
N ASP A 131 6.13 -1.70 -7.18
CA ASP A 131 4.69 -1.96 -7.25
C ASP A 131 4.09 -1.57 -8.60
N LEU A 132 4.69 -0.61 -9.28
CA LEU A 132 4.22 -0.17 -10.59
C LEU A 132 4.67 -1.16 -11.67
N SER A 133 3.71 -1.66 -12.46
CA SER A 133 4.00 -2.49 -13.63
C SER A 133 4.54 -1.65 -14.79
N ALA A 134 5.48 -0.76 -14.50
CA ALA A 134 6.06 0.18 -15.45
C ALA A 134 7.56 -0.07 -15.60
N LEU A 135 8.05 -0.14 -16.83
CA LEU A 135 9.47 -0.28 -17.15
C LEU A 135 10.15 1.09 -17.33
N THR A 136 9.39 2.08 -17.77
CA THR A 136 9.89 3.42 -18.04
C THR A 136 9.17 4.47 -17.20
N MET A 137 9.84 5.58 -16.91
CA MET A 137 9.25 6.71 -16.20
C MET A 137 8.01 7.25 -16.92
N LYS A 138 8.01 7.25 -18.25
CA LYS A 138 6.87 7.63 -19.10
C LYS A 138 5.62 6.79 -18.78
N THR A 139 5.78 5.47 -18.71
CA THR A 139 4.68 4.55 -18.38
C THR A 139 4.20 4.73 -16.95
N ALA A 140 5.13 4.94 -16.01
CA ALA A 140 4.79 5.24 -14.61
C ALA A 140 4.00 6.55 -14.48
N ALA A 141 4.42 7.61 -15.17
CA ALA A 141 3.71 8.88 -15.21
C ALA A 141 2.28 8.73 -15.76
N MET A 142 2.08 7.90 -16.78
CA MET A 142 0.76 7.59 -17.31
C MET A 142 -0.14 6.89 -16.27
N ILE A 143 0.39 5.95 -15.49
CA ILE A 143 -0.35 5.25 -14.42
C ILE A 143 -0.72 6.23 -13.31
N ILE A 144 0.25 7.04 -12.84
CA ILE A 144 0.04 8.02 -11.78
C ILE A 144 -0.96 9.09 -12.21
N SER A 145 -0.89 9.56 -13.46
CA SER A 145 -1.84 10.55 -13.99
C SER A 145 -3.28 10.03 -13.99
N GLY A 146 -3.49 8.73 -14.19
CA GLY A 146 -4.80 8.09 -14.02
C GLY A 146 -5.33 8.22 -12.59
N THR A 147 -4.47 8.03 -11.59
CA THR A 147 -4.85 8.22 -10.17
C THR A 147 -5.14 9.70 -9.88
N CYS A 148 -4.33 10.63 -10.39
CA CYS A 148 -4.58 12.07 -10.28
C CYS A 148 -5.94 12.48 -10.87
N SER A 149 -6.31 11.89 -12.00
CA SER A 149 -7.63 12.12 -12.61
C SER A 149 -8.77 11.76 -11.66
N GLN A 150 -8.67 10.63 -10.96
CA GLN A 150 -9.71 10.17 -10.03
C GLN A 150 -9.75 10.99 -8.73
N MET A 151 -8.67 11.67 -8.39
CA MET A 151 -8.57 12.48 -7.18
C MET A 151 -8.86 13.96 -7.42
N GLY A 152 -9.06 14.38 -8.67
CA GLY A 152 -9.23 15.78 -9.03
C GLY A 152 -7.95 16.59 -8.84
N VAL A 153 -6.80 16.03 -9.21
CA VAL A 153 -5.49 16.68 -9.14
C VAL A 153 -5.03 17.04 -10.54
N LYS A 154 -4.65 18.29 -10.73
CA LYS A 154 -4.04 18.77 -11.97
C LYS A 154 -2.55 18.38 -12.01
N ILE A 155 -2.00 18.29 -13.21
CA ILE A 155 -0.59 18.04 -13.46
C ILE A 155 -0.08 19.21 -14.28
N GLU A 156 0.88 19.97 -13.76
CA GLU A 156 1.40 21.19 -14.41
C GLU A 156 0.28 22.18 -14.83
N GLY A 157 -0.78 22.28 -14.01
CA GLY A 157 -1.93 23.13 -14.31
C GLY A 157 -2.91 22.60 -15.34
N LYS A 158 -2.61 21.45 -15.96
CA LYS A 158 -3.44 20.79 -16.97
C LYS A 158 -4.27 19.66 -16.37
N THR A 159 -5.31 19.26 -17.06
CA THR A 159 -6.06 18.07 -16.68
C THR A 159 -5.23 16.81 -16.95
N ALA A 160 -5.45 15.75 -16.18
CA ALA A 160 -4.72 14.50 -16.37
C ALA A 160 -4.90 13.92 -17.79
N LYS A 161 -6.05 14.19 -18.44
CA LYS A 161 -6.31 13.73 -19.82
C LYS A 161 -5.45 14.48 -20.84
N GLU A 162 -5.33 15.79 -20.69
CA GLU A 162 -4.48 16.63 -21.55
C GLU A 162 -3.01 16.24 -21.37
N PHE A 163 -2.56 16.06 -20.12
CA PHE A 163 -1.23 15.59 -19.83
C PHE A 163 -0.93 14.22 -20.46
N GLN A 164 -1.86 13.27 -20.40
CA GLN A 164 -1.70 11.96 -21.03
C GLN A 164 -1.59 12.05 -22.56
N ALA A 165 -2.33 12.96 -23.19
CA ALA A 165 -2.23 13.19 -24.63
C ALA A 165 -0.85 13.72 -25.00
N GLU A 166 -0.35 14.73 -24.30
CA GLU A 166 0.98 15.32 -24.50
C GLU A 166 2.11 14.31 -24.26
N VAL A 167 1.98 13.43 -23.26
CA VAL A 167 2.94 12.35 -23.00
C VAL A 167 2.96 11.35 -24.18
N ARG A 168 1.83 11.06 -24.81
CA ARG A 168 1.76 10.21 -25.99
C ARG A 168 2.37 10.88 -27.24
N GLU A 169 2.20 12.19 -27.38
CA GLU A 169 2.78 13.01 -28.42
C GLU A 169 4.29 13.22 -28.26
N GLY A 170 4.85 12.85 -27.10
CA GLY A 170 6.29 12.94 -26.84
C GLY A 170 6.78 14.31 -26.35
N ILE A 171 5.88 15.23 -26.01
CA ILE A 171 6.25 16.59 -25.53
C ILE A 171 7.09 16.51 -24.25
N TRP A 172 6.84 15.51 -23.42
CA TRP A 172 7.49 15.32 -22.12
C TRP A 172 8.63 14.30 -22.15
N ASP A 173 9.00 13.77 -23.33
CA ASP A 173 10.02 12.73 -23.45
C ASP A 173 11.35 13.19 -22.89
N ALA A 174 11.76 14.43 -23.12
CA ALA A 174 13.01 14.99 -22.57
C ALA A 174 13.09 14.94 -21.02
N GLN A 175 11.96 14.96 -20.35
CA GLN A 175 11.89 14.92 -18.88
C GLN A 175 11.57 13.51 -18.35
N LEU A 176 10.93 12.65 -19.12
CA LEU A 176 10.45 11.35 -18.72
C LEU A 176 11.24 10.17 -19.35
N ASP A 177 12.33 10.45 -20.05
CA ASP A 177 13.17 9.45 -20.72
C ASP A 177 14.20 8.81 -19.77
N GLU A 178 13.79 8.60 -18.52
CA GLU A 178 14.58 7.88 -17.53
C GLU A 178 14.05 6.47 -17.36
N PRO A 179 14.92 5.43 -17.27
CA PRO A 179 14.49 4.10 -16.88
C PRO A 179 13.99 4.14 -15.43
N LEU A 180 12.87 3.48 -15.14
CA LEU A 180 12.33 3.40 -13.77
C LEU A 180 13.05 2.33 -12.94
N ARG A 181 13.58 1.31 -13.62
CA ARG A 181 14.34 0.19 -13.06
C ARG A 181 15.64 0.01 -13.83
N GLU A 182 16.73 -0.16 -13.12
CA GLU A 182 17.99 -0.65 -13.65
C GLU A 182 17.99 -2.17 -13.84
#